data_c6b9c17a56acb066a178a595c360de98
#
_entry.id   c6b9c17a56acb066a178a595c360de98
#
_cell.length_a   1.000
_cell.length_b   1.000
_cell.length_c   1.000
_cell.angle_alpha   90.00
_cell.angle_beta   90.00
_cell.angle_gamma   90.00
#
_symmetry.space_group_name_H-M   'P 1'
#
loop_
_entity.id
_entity.type
_entity.pdbx_description
1 polymer ?
#
loop_
_entity_poly.entity_id
_entity_poly.type
_entity_poly.pdbx_seq_one_letter_code
_entity_poly.pdbx_strand_id
1 'polypeptide(L)'
;MGLGSFGIRVANDLTALGYDVAVIEHNDDNRYLDAAAELDIPVVFGDATLRRTLSDAGIERARAVAVLTHDDMVNIETGIILRELLGRRWTRAEGRPGVPVVMRVYDHALGSAVAHRFGFQNVRSTVELAAPWFIGAALGLQVISTFSVGQRSFMVGGLFIRERSALDGLAMEELPTRTRIIAIVRGGTTIVHPRRDDRLAA
;
A
#
# COMPACT_ATOMS: atom_id res chain seq x y z
N MET A 1 -8.22 5.89 -10.16
CA MET A 1 -8.51 7.32 -10.33
C MET A 1 -7.28 8.09 -9.95
N GLY A 2 -6.86 9.05 -10.81
CA GLY A 2 -5.60 9.77 -10.73
C GLY A 2 -4.45 9.03 -11.41
N LEU A 3 -3.95 9.57 -12.53
CA LEU A 3 -2.86 9.04 -13.34
C LEU A 3 -1.52 9.73 -13.00
N GLY A 4 -1.22 9.89 -11.73
CA GLY A 4 0.10 10.33 -11.27
C GLY A 4 1.12 9.20 -11.29
N SER A 5 2.36 9.46 -10.82
CA SER A 5 3.43 8.45 -10.74
C SER A 5 3.02 7.19 -9.94
N PHE A 6 2.19 7.36 -8.92
CA PHE A 6 1.67 6.25 -8.13
C PHE A 6 0.53 5.52 -8.87
N GLY A 7 -0.38 6.29 -9.51
CA GLY A 7 -1.51 5.72 -10.24
C GLY A 7 -1.08 4.87 -11.42
N ILE A 8 -0.16 5.36 -12.26
CA ILE A 8 0.35 4.60 -13.42
C ILE A 8 1.10 3.33 -12.96
N ARG A 9 1.85 3.39 -11.85
CA ARG A 9 2.53 2.22 -11.31
C ARG A 9 1.53 1.15 -10.88
N VAL A 10 0.49 1.53 -10.14
CA VAL A 10 -0.58 0.60 -9.71
C VAL A 10 -1.31 0.02 -10.93
N ALA A 11 -1.62 0.85 -11.92
CA ALA A 11 -2.28 0.41 -13.14
C ALA A 11 -1.43 -0.61 -13.91
N ASN A 12 -0.13 -0.34 -14.11
CA ASN A 12 0.80 -1.24 -14.76
C ASN A 12 0.90 -2.60 -14.03
N ASP A 13 1.07 -2.58 -12.71
CA ASP A 13 1.21 -3.82 -11.94
C ASP A 13 -0.09 -4.66 -11.99
N LEU A 14 -1.28 -4.03 -11.98
CA LEU A 14 -2.56 -4.71 -12.13
C LEU A 14 -2.74 -5.31 -13.53
N THR A 15 -2.38 -4.56 -14.57
CA THR A 15 -2.42 -5.05 -15.97
C THR A 15 -1.47 -6.23 -16.17
N ALA A 16 -0.27 -6.16 -15.61
CA ALA A 16 0.70 -7.26 -15.64
C ALA A 16 0.19 -8.54 -14.93
N LEU A 17 -0.71 -8.39 -13.95
CA LEU A 17 -1.40 -9.49 -13.28
C LEU A 17 -2.64 -9.99 -14.04
N GLY A 18 -2.93 -9.43 -15.22
CA GLY A 18 -4.05 -9.84 -16.08
C GLY A 18 -5.40 -9.24 -15.69
N TYR A 19 -5.42 -8.12 -14.95
CA TYR A 19 -6.66 -7.40 -14.67
C TYR A 19 -6.95 -6.37 -15.75
N ASP A 20 -8.23 -6.26 -16.14
CA ASP A 20 -8.72 -5.16 -16.95
C ASP A 20 -8.77 -3.90 -16.10
N VAL A 21 -8.01 -2.89 -16.50
CA VAL A 21 -7.88 -1.62 -15.77
C VAL A 21 -8.47 -0.49 -16.61
N ALA A 22 -9.26 0.39 -16.00
CA ALA A 22 -9.66 1.67 -16.56
C ALA A 22 -9.24 2.79 -15.60
N VAL A 23 -8.82 3.92 -16.16
CA VAL A 23 -8.34 5.06 -15.39
C VAL A 23 -9.26 6.26 -15.58
N ILE A 24 -9.55 7.00 -14.52
CA ILE A 24 -10.13 8.34 -14.59
C ILE A 24 -9.00 9.34 -14.32
N GLU A 25 -8.85 10.31 -15.21
CA GLU A 25 -7.87 11.38 -15.10
C GLU A 25 -8.53 12.73 -15.43
N HIS A 26 -8.21 13.74 -14.65
CA HIS A 26 -8.79 15.08 -14.82
C HIS A 26 -8.04 15.90 -15.86
N ASN A 27 -6.71 15.73 -15.94
CA ASN A 27 -5.83 16.49 -16.83
C ASN A 27 -5.63 15.75 -18.15
N ASP A 28 -6.07 16.34 -19.25
CA ASP A 28 -5.91 15.81 -20.61
C ASP A 28 -4.50 16.03 -21.21
N ASP A 29 -3.64 16.81 -20.53
CA ASP A 29 -2.22 16.99 -20.83
C ASP A 29 -1.32 16.29 -19.78
N ASN A 30 -1.73 15.12 -19.33
CA ASN A 30 -1.01 14.39 -18.30
C ASN A 30 0.15 13.59 -18.93
N ARG A 31 1.36 13.77 -18.42
CA ARG A 31 2.60 13.13 -18.91
C ARG A 31 2.60 11.59 -18.89
N TYR A 32 1.66 10.95 -18.24
CA TYR A 32 1.55 9.49 -18.16
C TYR A 32 0.51 8.90 -19.12
N LEU A 33 -0.10 9.72 -20.00
CA LEU A 33 -1.08 9.26 -20.97
C LEU A 33 -0.46 8.30 -22.00
N ASP A 34 0.74 8.61 -22.48
CA ASP A 34 1.45 7.74 -23.40
C ASP A 34 1.73 6.37 -22.76
N ALA A 35 2.16 6.35 -21.50
CA ALA A 35 2.40 5.10 -20.77
C ALA A 35 1.10 4.30 -20.54
N ALA A 36 -0.02 4.96 -20.34
CA ALA A 36 -1.32 4.28 -20.25
C ALA A 36 -1.74 3.71 -21.60
N ALA A 37 -1.49 4.43 -22.69
CA ALA A 37 -1.77 3.97 -24.05
C ALA A 37 -0.90 2.76 -24.44
N GLU A 38 0.40 2.75 -24.11
CA GLU A 38 1.30 1.61 -24.32
C GLU A 38 0.85 0.34 -23.59
N LEU A 39 0.10 0.49 -22.49
CA LEU A 39 -0.46 -0.61 -21.71
C LEU A 39 -1.90 -0.97 -22.11
N ASP A 40 -2.43 -0.38 -23.20
CA ASP A 40 -3.83 -0.53 -23.62
C ASP A 40 -4.86 -0.21 -22.50
N ILE A 41 -4.50 0.73 -21.62
CA ILE A 41 -5.39 1.14 -20.51
C ILE A 41 -6.30 2.28 -20.97
N PRO A 42 -7.63 2.08 -21.03
CA PRO A 42 -8.56 3.16 -21.38
C PRO A 42 -8.56 4.24 -20.28
N VAL A 43 -8.51 5.50 -20.73
CA VAL A 43 -8.57 6.68 -19.87
C VAL A 43 -9.88 7.41 -20.11
N VAL A 44 -10.65 7.59 -19.06
CA VAL A 44 -11.85 8.44 -19.03
C VAL A 44 -11.45 9.80 -18.48
N PHE A 45 -11.55 10.83 -19.31
CA PHE A 45 -11.25 12.19 -18.89
C PHE A 45 -12.42 12.82 -18.13
N GLY A 46 -12.13 13.36 -16.95
CA GLY A 46 -13.11 14.05 -16.15
C GLY A 46 -12.80 14.09 -14.67
N ASP A 47 -13.66 14.78 -13.95
CA ASP A 47 -13.59 14.90 -12.50
C ASP A 47 -14.16 13.63 -11.83
N ALA A 48 -13.34 12.96 -11.01
CA ALA A 48 -13.72 11.75 -10.29
C ALA A 48 -14.78 11.99 -9.19
N THR A 49 -15.03 13.25 -8.82
CA THR A 49 -16.12 13.60 -7.88
C THR A 49 -17.49 13.67 -8.57
N LEU A 50 -17.54 13.53 -9.89
CA LEU A 50 -18.80 13.55 -10.64
C LEU A 50 -19.33 12.14 -10.90
N ARG A 51 -20.57 11.88 -10.52
CA ARG A 51 -21.26 10.58 -10.76
C ARG A 51 -21.19 10.14 -12.22
N ARG A 52 -21.36 11.09 -13.16
CA ARG A 52 -21.29 10.80 -14.59
C ARG A 52 -19.92 10.22 -14.97
N THR A 53 -18.83 10.86 -14.57
CA THR A 53 -17.48 10.40 -14.87
C THR A 53 -17.22 8.98 -14.33
N LEU A 54 -17.72 8.69 -13.13
CA LEU A 54 -17.64 7.37 -12.51
C LEU A 54 -18.42 6.32 -13.30
N SER A 55 -19.63 6.65 -13.75
CA SER A 55 -20.45 5.75 -14.56
C SER A 55 -19.84 5.54 -15.95
N ASP A 56 -19.34 6.59 -16.60
CA ASP A 56 -18.64 6.50 -17.89
C ASP A 56 -17.41 5.57 -17.81
N ALA A 57 -16.73 5.54 -16.66
CA ALA A 57 -15.64 4.60 -16.39
C ALA A 57 -16.09 3.18 -16.01
N GLY A 58 -17.38 2.93 -15.96
CA GLY A 58 -17.95 1.60 -15.71
C GLY A 58 -17.91 1.15 -14.25
N ILE A 59 -18.06 2.10 -13.29
CA ILE A 59 -18.01 1.81 -11.86
C ILE A 59 -19.01 0.70 -11.43
N GLU A 60 -20.13 0.58 -12.12
CA GLU A 60 -21.15 -0.42 -11.84
C GLU A 60 -20.65 -1.85 -12.09
N ARG A 61 -19.60 -2.01 -12.90
CA ARG A 61 -18.99 -3.31 -13.22
C ARG A 61 -17.67 -3.52 -12.51
N ALA A 62 -17.15 -2.50 -11.84
CA ALA A 62 -15.85 -2.57 -11.19
C ALA A 62 -15.81 -3.69 -10.14
N ARG A 63 -14.72 -4.44 -10.13
CA ARG A 63 -14.41 -5.46 -9.10
C ARG A 63 -13.66 -4.87 -7.91
N ALA A 64 -12.94 -3.77 -8.13
CA ALA A 64 -12.22 -3.00 -7.13
C ALA A 64 -12.05 -1.56 -7.62
N VAL A 65 -11.84 -0.63 -6.72
CA VAL A 65 -11.61 0.79 -7.04
C VAL A 65 -10.43 1.30 -6.23
N ALA A 66 -9.53 2.02 -6.89
CA ALA A 66 -8.43 2.72 -6.25
C ALA A 66 -8.53 4.24 -6.51
N VAL A 67 -8.62 5.04 -5.45
CA VAL A 67 -8.67 6.50 -5.49
C VAL A 67 -7.32 7.03 -5.03
N LEU A 68 -6.50 7.49 -5.99
CA LEU A 68 -5.06 7.70 -5.80
C LEU A 68 -4.61 9.10 -6.24
N THR A 69 -5.51 10.09 -6.28
CA THR A 69 -5.12 11.45 -6.63
C THR A 69 -4.19 12.03 -5.55
N HIS A 70 -3.56 13.15 -5.84
CA HIS A 70 -2.68 13.80 -4.87
C HIS A 70 -3.43 14.65 -3.83
N ASP A 71 -4.72 14.87 -4.03
CA ASP A 71 -5.58 15.69 -3.18
C ASP A 71 -6.45 14.81 -2.28
N ASP A 72 -6.24 14.91 -0.97
CA ASP A 72 -6.96 14.13 0.03
C ASP A 72 -8.46 14.46 0.04
N MET A 73 -8.84 15.71 -0.19
CA MET A 73 -10.26 16.11 -0.19
C MET A 73 -10.99 15.53 -1.39
N VAL A 74 -10.37 15.59 -2.58
CA VAL A 74 -10.89 14.95 -3.80
C VAL A 74 -11.04 13.44 -3.59
N ASN A 75 -10.05 12.80 -2.96
CA ASN A 75 -10.10 11.36 -2.68
C ASN A 75 -11.23 11.02 -1.72
N ILE A 76 -11.43 11.80 -0.66
CA ILE A 76 -12.50 11.60 0.33
C ILE A 76 -13.87 11.80 -0.32
N GLU A 77 -14.06 12.90 -1.05
CA GLU A 77 -15.31 13.21 -1.75
C GLU A 77 -15.67 12.11 -2.75
N THR A 78 -14.69 11.70 -3.58
CA THR A 78 -14.86 10.57 -4.49
C THR A 78 -15.27 9.30 -3.74
N GLY A 79 -14.65 9.00 -2.61
CA GLY A 79 -14.99 7.85 -1.79
C GLY A 79 -16.43 7.88 -1.27
N ILE A 80 -16.92 9.04 -0.86
CA ILE A 80 -18.31 9.21 -0.40
C ILE A 80 -19.29 8.95 -1.56
N ILE A 81 -19.02 9.48 -2.74
CA ILE A 81 -19.86 9.27 -3.93
C ILE A 81 -19.82 7.81 -4.38
N LEU A 82 -18.64 7.17 -4.35
CA LEU A 82 -18.50 5.74 -4.64
C LEU A 82 -19.35 4.89 -3.69
N ARG A 83 -19.36 5.20 -2.39
CA ARG A 83 -20.18 4.50 -1.42
C ARG A 83 -21.66 4.57 -1.76
N GLU A 84 -22.14 5.74 -2.20
CA GLU A 84 -23.52 5.91 -2.64
C GLU A 84 -23.83 5.16 -3.93
N LEU A 85 -22.94 5.24 -4.94
CA LEU A 85 -23.12 4.57 -6.24
C LEU A 85 -23.07 3.05 -6.12
N LEU A 86 -22.13 2.52 -5.35
CA LEU A 86 -21.99 1.09 -5.13
C LEU A 86 -23.10 0.52 -4.24
N GLY A 87 -23.71 1.35 -3.37
CA GLY A 87 -24.85 0.96 -2.56
C GLY A 87 -24.65 -0.39 -1.85
N ARG A 88 -25.49 -1.39 -2.19
CA ARG A 88 -25.36 -2.75 -1.62
C ARG A 88 -24.04 -3.45 -1.95
N ARG A 89 -23.34 -3.03 -2.98
CA ARG A 89 -22.03 -3.58 -3.37
C ARG A 89 -20.87 -2.96 -2.57
N TRP A 90 -21.11 -1.91 -1.81
CA TRP A 90 -20.11 -1.31 -0.93
C TRP A 90 -19.72 -2.24 0.22
N THR A 91 -20.68 -2.92 0.81
CA THR A 91 -20.45 -3.82 1.95
C THR A 91 -20.52 -5.28 1.53
N ARG A 92 -19.83 -6.12 2.28
CA ARG A 92 -19.94 -7.57 2.15
C ARG A 92 -21.35 -7.99 2.60
N ALA A 93 -22.12 -8.57 1.69
CA ALA A 93 -23.39 -9.21 1.99
C ALA A 93 -23.20 -10.75 1.98
N GLU A 94 -24.13 -11.49 2.58
CA GLU A 94 -24.09 -12.96 2.62
C GLU A 94 -23.85 -13.54 1.21
N GLY A 95 -22.74 -14.26 1.03
CA GLY A 95 -22.38 -14.91 -0.22
C GLY A 95 -21.76 -14.03 -1.32
N ARG A 96 -21.60 -12.70 -1.10
CA ARG A 96 -20.98 -11.80 -2.10
C ARG A 96 -19.98 -10.88 -1.43
N PRO A 97 -18.69 -10.89 -1.84
CA PRO A 97 -17.75 -9.88 -1.38
C PRO A 97 -18.18 -8.49 -1.88
N GLY A 98 -18.09 -7.48 -1.01
CA GLY A 98 -18.24 -6.09 -1.43
C GLY A 98 -17.14 -5.68 -2.39
N VAL A 99 -17.34 -4.58 -3.13
CA VAL A 99 -16.30 -3.99 -3.98
C VAL A 99 -15.27 -3.31 -3.07
N PRO A 100 -14.01 -3.79 -3.04
CA PRO A 100 -12.98 -3.11 -2.28
C PRO A 100 -12.70 -1.74 -2.87
N VAL A 101 -12.79 -0.70 -2.05
CA VAL A 101 -12.39 0.65 -2.40
C VAL A 101 -11.18 1.02 -1.56
N VAL A 102 -10.05 1.28 -2.22
CA VAL A 102 -8.80 1.71 -1.60
C VAL A 102 -8.66 3.20 -1.83
N MET A 103 -8.37 3.94 -0.78
CA MET A 103 -8.21 5.38 -0.83
C MET A 103 -6.83 5.77 -0.31
N ARG A 104 -6.12 6.55 -1.10
CA ARG A 104 -4.90 7.20 -0.67
C ARG A 104 -5.23 8.44 0.14
N VAL A 105 -4.49 8.67 1.23
CA VAL A 105 -4.44 9.93 1.94
C VAL A 105 -2.99 10.29 2.23
N TYR A 106 -2.70 11.57 2.36
CA TYR A 106 -1.42 12.06 2.83
C TYR A 106 -1.46 12.24 4.34
N ASP A 107 -2.50 12.91 4.84
CA ASP A 107 -2.70 13.14 6.26
C ASP A 107 -3.35 11.92 6.93
N HIS A 108 -2.58 11.25 7.80
CA HIS A 108 -3.04 10.09 8.56
C HIS A 108 -4.20 10.40 9.49
N ALA A 109 -4.18 11.53 10.19
CA ALA A 109 -5.21 11.89 11.15
C ALA A 109 -6.55 12.13 10.44
N LEU A 110 -6.52 12.86 9.31
CA LEU A 110 -7.66 13.05 8.44
C LEU A 110 -8.17 11.71 7.89
N GLY A 111 -7.28 10.88 7.36
CA GLY A 111 -7.62 9.56 6.83
C GLY A 111 -8.28 8.65 7.86
N SER A 112 -7.77 8.61 9.09
CA SER A 112 -8.35 7.82 10.18
C SER A 112 -9.72 8.33 10.60
N ALA A 113 -9.91 9.64 10.72
CA ALA A 113 -11.19 10.25 11.07
C ALA A 113 -12.26 9.96 10.01
N VAL A 114 -11.90 10.08 8.74
CA VAL A 114 -12.77 9.80 7.59
C VAL A 114 -13.11 8.31 7.52
N ALA A 115 -12.12 7.43 7.67
CA ALA A 115 -12.33 5.99 7.67
C ALA A 115 -13.34 5.58 8.75
N HIS A 116 -13.18 6.10 9.97
CA HIS A 116 -14.08 5.81 11.08
C HIS A 116 -15.49 6.39 10.84
N ARG A 117 -15.59 7.64 10.40
CA ARG A 117 -16.89 8.34 10.23
C ARG A 117 -17.72 7.79 9.09
N PHE A 118 -17.07 7.41 7.99
CA PHE A 118 -17.76 6.98 6.74
C PHE A 118 -17.68 5.48 6.48
N GLY A 119 -17.03 4.71 7.36
CA GLY A 119 -16.90 3.26 7.23
C GLY A 119 -15.99 2.81 6.08
N PHE A 120 -14.97 3.60 5.75
CA PHE A 120 -13.97 3.20 4.77
C PHE A 120 -13.00 2.19 5.38
N GLN A 121 -12.85 1.03 4.75
CA GLN A 121 -12.01 -0.05 5.28
C GLN A 121 -10.54 0.06 4.87
N ASN A 122 -10.27 0.64 3.72
CA ASN A 122 -8.94 0.67 3.11
C ASN A 122 -8.48 2.10 2.80
N VAL A 123 -8.33 2.92 3.83
CA VAL A 123 -7.65 4.22 3.73
C VAL A 123 -6.20 4.02 4.14
N ARG A 124 -5.26 4.50 3.32
CA ARG A 124 -3.82 4.33 3.58
C ARG A 124 -3.05 5.61 3.30
N SER A 125 -2.19 5.96 4.25
CA SER A 125 -1.22 7.03 4.06
C SER A 125 0.02 6.48 3.36
N THR A 126 0.38 7.08 2.22
CA THR A 126 1.62 6.73 1.52
C THR A 126 2.86 7.08 2.34
N VAL A 127 2.78 8.11 3.18
CA VAL A 127 3.86 8.50 4.10
C VAL A 127 4.09 7.41 5.13
N GLU A 128 3.03 6.91 5.76
CA GLU A 128 3.15 5.83 6.75
C GLU A 128 3.68 4.52 6.17
N LEU A 129 3.31 4.21 4.94
CA LEU A 129 3.83 3.02 4.27
C LEU A 129 5.32 3.15 3.92
N ALA A 130 5.77 4.35 3.57
CA ALA A 130 7.15 4.60 3.15
C ALA A 130 8.10 4.90 4.32
N ALA A 131 7.64 5.62 5.36
CA ALA A 131 8.48 6.09 6.45
C ALA A 131 9.29 4.99 7.14
N PRO A 132 8.76 3.78 7.44
CA PRO A 132 9.55 2.72 8.07
C PRO A 132 10.77 2.32 7.23
N TRP A 133 10.62 2.32 5.90
CA TRP A 133 11.72 2.00 5.00
C TRP A 133 12.86 3.03 5.12
N PHE A 134 12.52 4.32 5.05
CA PHE A 134 13.51 5.40 5.16
C PHE A 134 14.18 5.43 6.55
N ILE A 135 13.39 5.20 7.61
CA ILE A 135 13.92 5.13 8.98
C ILE A 135 14.90 3.95 9.10
N GLY A 136 14.52 2.77 8.63
CA GLY A 136 15.39 1.60 8.68
C GLY A 136 16.70 1.81 7.91
N ALA A 137 16.62 2.35 6.70
CA ALA A 137 17.79 2.66 5.89
C ALA A 137 18.69 3.71 6.56
N ALA A 138 18.12 4.75 7.15
CA ALA A 138 18.87 5.77 7.89
C ALA A 138 19.57 5.22 9.14
N LEU A 139 19.03 4.16 9.76
CA LEU A 139 19.64 3.44 10.88
C LEU A 139 20.68 2.40 10.43
N GLY A 140 20.99 2.31 9.14
CA GLY A 140 21.96 1.38 8.58
C GLY A 140 21.46 -0.05 8.40
N LEU A 141 20.15 -0.27 8.47
CA LEU A 141 19.57 -1.56 8.16
C LEU A 141 19.45 -1.76 6.64
N GLN A 142 19.72 -2.97 6.19
CA GLN A 142 19.34 -3.38 4.83
C GLN A 142 17.84 -3.70 4.83
N VAL A 143 17.02 -2.71 4.49
CA VAL A 143 15.57 -2.89 4.49
C VAL A 143 15.16 -3.81 3.36
N ILE A 144 14.58 -4.96 3.71
CA ILE A 144 14.13 -6.00 2.77
C ILE A 144 12.67 -5.76 2.39
N SER A 145 11.81 -5.48 3.38
CA SER A 145 10.39 -5.28 3.17
C SER A 145 9.77 -4.49 4.32
N THR A 146 8.68 -3.80 4.03
CA THR A 146 7.79 -3.22 5.04
C THR A 146 6.37 -3.72 4.79
N PHE A 147 5.63 -3.98 5.87
CA PHE A 147 4.23 -4.42 5.78
C PHE A 147 3.45 -3.92 7.00
N SER A 148 2.13 -3.92 6.87
CA SER A 148 1.25 -3.51 7.97
C SER A 148 0.29 -4.63 8.35
N VAL A 149 0.06 -4.79 9.65
CA VAL A 149 -0.97 -5.67 10.19
C VAL A 149 -1.90 -4.81 11.05
N GLY A 150 -3.12 -4.63 10.60
CA GLY A 150 -4.03 -3.65 11.18
C GLY A 150 -3.45 -2.23 11.08
N GLN A 151 -3.32 -1.55 12.22
CA GLN A 151 -2.76 -0.20 12.32
C GLN A 151 -1.26 -0.19 12.70
N ARG A 152 -0.60 -1.35 12.71
CA ARG A 152 0.82 -1.45 13.06
C ARG A 152 1.65 -1.72 11.83
N SER A 153 2.69 -0.91 11.62
CA SER A 153 3.70 -1.12 10.59
C SER A 153 4.86 -1.95 11.12
N PHE A 154 5.31 -2.86 10.30
CA PHE A 154 6.45 -3.73 10.55
C PHE A 154 7.47 -3.57 9.45
N MET A 155 8.72 -3.81 9.78
CA MET A 155 9.83 -3.78 8.85
C MET A 155 10.60 -5.09 8.99
N VAL A 156 10.97 -5.68 7.87
CA VAL A 156 11.95 -6.76 7.79
C VAL A 156 13.24 -6.14 7.28
N GLY A 157 14.28 -6.24 8.06
CA GLY A 157 15.59 -5.71 7.69
C GLY A 157 16.70 -6.70 8.03
N GLY A 158 17.77 -6.68 7.26
CA GLY A 158 19.00 -7.36 7.54
C GLY A 158 20.01 -6.41 8.15
N LEU A 159 20.85 -6.92 9.02
CA LEU A 159 22.00 -6.20 9.50
C LEU A 159 23.20 -7.14 9.61
N PHE A 160 24.37 -6.62 9.34
CA PHE A 160 25.62 -7.37 9.52
C PHE A 160 26.12 -7.21 10.95
N ILE A 161 26.38 -8.33 11.61
CA ILE A 161 27.02 -8.32 12.90
C ILE A 161 28.52 -8.06 12.67
N ARG A 162 29.04 -7.02 13.30
CA ARG A 162 30.48 -6.70 13.27
C ARG A 162 31.13 -7.21 14.52
N GLU A 163 32.39 -7.63 14.40
CA GLU A 163 33.23 -7.99 15.55
C GLU A 163 33.21 -6.89 16.62
N ARG A 164 33.03 -7.29 17.86
CA ARG A 164 32.99 -6.40 19.03
C ARG A 164 31.80 -5.40 19.02
N SER A 165 30.81 -5.60 18.17
CA SER A 165 29.57 -4.82 18.26
C SER A 165 28.75 -5.25 19.49
N ALA A 166 27.78 -4.41 19.89
CA ALA A 166 26.90 -4.74 21.01
C ALA A 166 26.04 -5.97 20.78
N LEU A 167 25.92 -6.45 19.54
CA LEU A 167 25.15 -7.64 19.16
C LEU A 167 26.03 -8.90 19.02
N ASP A 168 27.34 -8.74 18.94
CA ASP A 168 28.27 -9.86 18.78
C ASP A 168 28.32 -10.68 20.06
N GLY A 169 28.00 -11.97 19.94
CA GLY A 169 27.94 -12.90 21.06
C GLY A 169 26.61 -12.97 21.80
N LEU A 170 25.64 -12.06 21.52
CA LEU A 170 24.33 -12.13 22.17
C LEU A 170 23.53 -13.34 21.74
N ALA A 171 22.87 -14.01 22.69
CA ALA A 171 21.87 -15.03 22.40
C ALA A 171 20.54 -14.43 21.98
N MET A 172 19.73 -15.18 21.26
CA MET A 172 18.40 -14.73 20.79
C MET A 172 17.50 -14.27 21.94
N GLU A 173 17.58 -14.89 23.11
CA GLU A 173 16.78 -14.53 24.28
C GLU A 173 17.20 -13.20 24.93
N GLU A 174 18.42 -12.74 24.67
CA GLU A 174 18.96 -11.48 25.19
C GLU A 174 18.53 -10.27 24.34
N LEU A 175 17.88 -10.51 23.19
CA LEU A 175 17.42 -9.45 22.30
C LEU A 175 16.15 -8.76 22.82
N PRO A 176 15.95 -7.46 22.52
CA PRO A 176 14.73 -6.75 22.90
C PRO A 176 13.45 -7.44 22.39
N THR A 177 12.44 -7.51 23.20
CA THR A 177 11.16 -8.19 22.89
C THR A 177 10.41 -7.66 21.66
N ARG A 178 10.77 -6.46 21.19
CA ARG A 178 10.18 -5.84 19.98
C ARG A 178 10.86 -6.29 18.69
N THR A 179 11.98 -7.01 18.80
CA THR A 179 12.77 -7.51 17.66
C THR A 179 12.66 -9.02 17.61
N ARG A 180 12.45 -9.55 16.41
CA ARG A 180 12.45 -10.99 16.17
C ARG A 180 13.41 -11.33 15.04
N ILE A 181 14.39 -12.17 15.31
CA ILE A 181 15.27 -12.72 14.30
C ILE A 181 14.51 -13.86 13.60
N ILE A 182 14.35 -13.75 12.29
CA ILE A 182 13.68 -14.76 11.45
C ILE A 182 14.70 -15.71 10.82
N ALA A 183 15.88 -15.20 10.52
CA ALA A 183 16.95 -16.01 9.94
C ALA A 183 18.33 -15.46 10.32
N ILE A 184 19.31 -16.34 10.38
CA ILE A 184 20.73 -16.02 10.50
C ILE A 184 21.43 -16.60 9.26
N VAL A 185 22.22 -15.77 8.58
CA VAL A 185 23.05 -16.21 7.45
C VAL A 185 24.50 -16.16 7.89
N ARG A 186 25.18 -17.29 7.85
CA ARG A 186 26.57 -17.41 8.26
C ARG A 186 27.33 -18.37 7.33
N GLY A 187 28.43 -17.92 6.74
CA GLY A 187 29.24 -18.76 5.86
C GLY A 187 28.46 -19.41 4.71
N GLY A 188 27.48 -18.69 4.14
CA GLY A 188 26.62 -19.21 3.07
C GLY A 188 25.48 -20.12 3.54
N THR A 189 25.41 -20.43 4.84
CA THR A 189 24.32 -21.24 5.42
C THR A 189 23.26 -20.35 6.04
N THR A 190 21.99 -20.65 5.77
CA THR A 190 20.83 -19.94 6.33
C THR A 190 20.16 -20.81 7.40
N ILE A 191 20.10 -20.30 8.62
CA ILE A 191 19.36 -20.87 9.73
C ILE A 191 18.04 -20.14 9.85
N VAL A 192 16.94 -20.78 9.49
CA VAL A 192 15.59 -20.22 9.62
C VAL A 192 15.03 -20.59 10.99
N HIS A 193 14.36 -19.67 11.65
CA HIS A 193 13.84 -19.83 13.01
C HIS A 193 14.91 -20.21 14.03
N PRO A 194 15.93 -19.35 14.25
CA PRO A 194 17.00 -19.64 15.20
C PRO A 194 16.42 -19.93 16.59
N ARG A 195 17.10 -20.80 17.32
CA ARG A 195 16.72 -21.20 18.69
C ARG A 195 17.06 -20.08 19.68
N ARG A 196 16.48 -20.16 20.88
CA ARG A 196 16.72 -19.15 21.93
C ARG A 196 18.15 -19.01 22.37
N ASP A 197 18.90 -20.12 22.33
CA ASP A 197 20.29 -20.25 22.70
C ASP A 197 21.27 -19.99 21.54
N ASP A 198 20.78 -19.89 20.29
CA ASP A 198 21.62 -19.50 19.17
C ASP A 198 22.20 -18.08 19.39
N ARG A 199 23.49 -17.95 19.05
CA ARG A 199 24.19 -16.66 19.25
C ARG A 199 24.44 -15.98 17.94
N LEU A 200 24.31 -14.65 17.99
CA LEU A 200 24.78 -13.78 16.92
C LEU A 200 26.30 -13.75 16.94
N ALA A 201 26.93 -13.75 15.79
CA ALA A 201 28.38 -13.63 15.65
C ALA A 201 28.72 -12.89 14.36
N ALA A 202 29.86 -12.19 14.39
CA ALA A 202 30.48 -11.53 13.25
C ALA A 202 30.96 -12.55 12.20
#